data_381a46371f5e9f7880dc2920b5205de0
#
_entry.id   381a46371f5e9f7880dc2920b5205de0
#
_cell.length_a   1.000
_cell.length_b   1.000
_cell.length_c   1.000
_cell.angle_alpha   90.00
_cell.angle_beta   90.00
_cell.angle_gamma   90.00
#
_symmetry.space_group_name_H-M   'P 1'
#
loop_
_entity.id
_entity.type
_entity.pdbx_description
1 polymer ?
#
loop_
_entity_poly.entity_id
_entity_poly.type
_entity_poly.pdbx_seq_one_letter_code
_entity_poly.pdbx_strand_id
1 'polypeptide(L)'
;MAAVDRVAPVRFLETAFEPDDWVAIFLKSYESGVVAQRVGPVSWIQSERFQRWLIAMNTRKYNVFVSVNAIAAGRRSRTRDAIGAVRHVFVDADSDGAAVLSRVEERDDLPEPSYVLHSSPNRIHLFWRVTGFEDQAVERLQKQLASELQTDPAATPVTQNTRLPGFFNHKRAEPHLVIIEYRNVHVRYEPRDFPPLKAASSQPQSIKPREPRDFSLPVTERAKRYIASVPPAIAGQHGDVHTFRVCCRLTRGFALDDEQALHVLLEWNARCQPPWSEAELLDKLHRAARYGREPIGGLL
;
A
#
# COMPACT_ATOMS: atom_id res chain seq x y z
N MET A 1 -22.71 -19.52 12.80
CA MET A 1 -21.64 -18.60 12.32
C MET A 1 -20.79 -19.35 11.31
N ALA A 2 -20.51 -18.78 10.17
CA ALA A 2 -19.58 -19.38 9.22
C ALA A 2 -18.21 -19.58 9.91
N ALA A 3 -17.54 -20.70 9.65
CA ALA A 3 -16.23 -21.01 10.22
C ALA A 3 -15.12 -20.52 9.29
N VAL A 4 -13.94 -20.22 9.84
CA VAL A 4 -12.72 -19.98 9.03
C VAL A 4 -12.40 -21.24 8.22
N ASP A 5 -11.95 -21.04 7.00
CA ASP A 5 -11.40 -22.14 6.18
C ASP A 5 -9.95 -22.39 6.59
N ARG A 6 -9.67 -23.54 7.18
CA ARG A 6 -8.33 -23.89 7.69
C ARG A 6 -7.38 -24.37 6.60
N VAL A 7 -7.89 -24.77 5.45
CA VAL A 7 -7.11 -25.29 4.33
C VAL A 7 -6.63 -24.17 3.41
N ALA A 8 -7.50 -23.20 3.15
CA ALA A 8 -7.22 -22.12 2.21
C ALA A 8 -5.93 -21.35 2.48
N PRO A 9 -5.59 -20.93 3.72
CA PRO A 9 -4.37 -20.17 3.96
C PRO A 9 -3.10 -20.99 3.72
N VAL A 10 -3.11 -22.27 4.09
CA VAL A 10 -1.96 -23.18 3.87
C VAL A 10 -1.76 -23.43 2.39
N ARG A 11 -2.84 -23.79 1.67
CA ARG A 11 -2.81 -24.02 0.23
C ARG A 11 -2.35 -22.77 -0.55
N PHE A 12 -2.82 -21.59 -0.14
CA PHE A 12 -2.37 -20.34 -0.76
C PHE A 12 -0.86 -20.15 -0.60
N LEU A 13 -0.34 -20.31 0.62
CA LEU A 13 1.09 -20.16 0.89
C LEU A 13 1.94 -21.16 0.10
N GLU A 14 1.49 -22.42 -0.02
CA GLU A 14 2.17 -23.47 -0.80
C GLU A 14 2.21 -23.15 -2.30
N THR A 15 1.16 -22.59 -2.83
CA THR A 15 1.06 -22.31 -4.28
C THR A 15 1.65 -20.96 -4.67
N ALA A 16 1.62 -19.97 -3.77
CA ALA A 16 2.01 -18.59 -4.04
C ALA A 16 3.51 -18.32 -3.83
N PHE A 17 4.16 -19.12 -2.99
CA PHE A 17 5.57 -18.92 -2.61
C PHE A 17 6.41 -20.17 -2.83
N GLU A 18 7.74 -20.00 -2.80
CA GLU A 18 8.66 -21.12 -2.79
C GLU A 18 8.84 -21.65 -1.36
N PRO A 19 9.26 -22.91 -1.19
CA PRO A 19 9.43 -23.52 0.15
C PRO A 19 10.37 -22.74 1.07
N ASP A 20 11.41 -22.12 0.52
CA ASP A 20 12.42 -21.34 1.26
C ASP A 20 12.08 -19.85 1.39
N ASP A 21 10.97 -19.41 0.83
CA ASP A 21 10.56 -18.02 0.93
C ASP A 21 10.18 -17.65 2.37
N TRP A 22 10.46 -16.41 2.72
CA TRP A 22 9.94 -15.78 3.92
C TRP A 22 8.79 -14.85 3.55
N VAL A 23 7.81 -14.76 4.41
CA VAL A 23 6.66 -13.87 4.22
C VAL A 23 6.39 -13.06 5.48
N ALA A 24 5.79 -11.89 5.29
CA ALA A 24 5.32 -11.06 6.39
C ALA A 24 3.82 -11.29 6.59
N ILE A 25 3.44 -11.75 7.77
CA ILE A 25 2.05 -11.74 8.25
C ILE A 25 1.81 -10.44 8.98
N PHE A 26 0.76 -9.73 8.59
CA PHE A 26 0.35 -8.47 9.20
C PHE A 26 -1.07 -8.59 9.75
N LEU A 27 -1.25 -8.22 11.01
CA LEU A 27 -2.54 -8.21 11.68
C LEU A 27 -2.98 -6.78 11.94
N LYS A 28 -4.26 -6.48 11.69
CA LYS A 28 -4.84 -5.17 11.95
C LYS A 28 -6.24 -5.30 12.53
N SER A 29 -6.46 -4.70 13.70
CA SER A 29 -7.80 -4.45 14.24
C SER A 29 -8.28 -3.06 13.81
N TYR A 30 -9.46 -2.98 13.22
CA TYR A 30 -10.08 -1.69 12.89
C TYR A 30 -10.81 -1.08 14.10
N GLU A 31 -11.11 -1.89 15.08
CA GLU A 31 -11.78 -1.48 16.33
C GLU A 31 -10.80 -0.79 17.29
N SER A 32 -9.64 -1.43 17.55
CA SER A 32 -8.63 -0.92 18.49
C SER A 32 -7.47 -0.17 17.83
N GLY A 33 -7.40 -0.18 16.50
CA GLY A 33 -6.26 0.39 15.76
C GLY A 33 -4.95 -0.39 15.92
N VAL A 34 -4.94 -1.46 16.74
CA VAL A 34 -3.72 -2.23 17.01
C VAL A 34 -3.27 -2.97 15.77
N VAL A 35 -1.97 -2.88 15.51
CA VAL A 35 -1.29 -3.58 14.44
C VAL A 35 -0.16 -4.46 14.99
N ALA A 36 0.04 -5.63 14.38
CA ALA A 36 1.16 -6.52 14.70
C ALA A 36 1.71 -7.13 13.41
N GLN A 37 3.00 -7.39 13.39
CA GLN A 37 3.66 -8.05 12.25
C GLN A 37 4.53 -9.21 12.74
N ARG A 38 4.56 -10.28 11.96
CA ARG A 38 5.47 -11.41 12.09
C ARG A 38 6.07 -11.73 10.74
N VAL A 39 7.36 -11.91 10.68
CA VAL A 39 8.08 -12.28 9.45
C VAL A 39 8.82 -13.59 9.72
N GLY A 40 8.72 -14.52 8.80
CA GLY A 40 9.37 -15.81 8.92
C GLY A 40 9.18 -16.70 7.69
N PRO A 41 9.81 -17.87 7.68
CA PRO A 41 9.71 -18.80 6.56
C PRO A 41 8.27 -19.29 6.38
N VAL A 42 7.89 -19.54 5.14
CA VAL A 42 6.57 -20.07 4.77
C VAL A 42 6.22 -21.31 5.57
N SER A 43 7.16 -22.23 5.73
CA SER A 43 6.98 -23.47 6.51
C SER A 43 6.60 -23.22 7.98
N TRP A 44 7.16 -22.18 8.60
CA TRP A 44 6.76 -21.79 9.96
C TRP A 44 5.36 -21.21 10.01
N ILE A 45 5.01 -20.35 9.03
CA ILE A 45 3.68 -19.75 8.94
C ILE A 45 2.60 -20.83 8.71
N GLN A 46 2.92 -21.85 7.92
CA GLN A 46 2.02 -23.00 7.66
C GLN A 46 1.86 -23.94 8.86
N SER A 47 2.75 -23.87 9.84
CA SER A 47 2.70 -24.76 10.99
C SER A 47 1.34 -24.69 11.70
N GLU A 48 0.84 -25.83 12.20
CA GLU A 48 -0.44 -25.92 12.90
C GLU A 48 -0.51 -24.94 14.08
N ARG A 49 0.61 -24.76 14.81
CA ARG A 49 0.70 -23.81 15.93
C ARG A 49 0.47 -22.37 15.47
N PHE A 50 1.07 -21.97 14.35
CA PHE A 50 0.91 -20.63 13.83
C PHE A 50 -0.48 -20.39 13.26
N GLN A 51 -1.02 -21.37 12.51
CA GLN A 51 -2.39 -21.31 11.98
C GLN A 51 -3.43 -21.22 13.09
N ARG A 52 -3.29 -21.99 14.18
CA ARG A 52 -4.17 -21.85 15.37
C ARG A 52 -4.11 -20.46 15.99
N TRP A 53 -2.91 -19.87 16.05
CA TRP A 53 -2.76 -18.48 16.51
C TRP A 53 -3.46 -17.48 15.59
N LEU A 54 -3.33 -17.60 14.27
CA LEU A 54 -4.05 -16.74 13.32
C LEU A 54 -5.57 -16.86 13.47
N ILE A 55 -6.10 -18.08 13.64
CA ILE A 55 -7.52 -18.32 13.88
C ILE A 55 -7.96 -17.59 15.16
N ALA A 56 -7.22 -17.73 16.26
CA ALA A 56 -7.53 -17.06 17.51
C ALA A 56 -7.50 -15.52 17.37
N MET A 57 -6.56 -14.98 16.60
CA MET A 57 -6.51 -13.54 16.32
C MET A 57 -7.68 -13.09 15.43
N ASN A 58 -8.05 -13.86 14.41
CA ASN A 58 -9.17 -13.51 13.55
C ASN A 58 -10.51 -13.59 14.30
N THR A 59 -10.68 -14.54 15.22
CA THR A 59 -11.83 -14.60 16.15
C THR A 59 -11.93 -13.34 17.02
N ARG A 60 -10.80 -12.72 17.36
CA ARG A 60 -10.71 -11.43 18.08
C ARG A 60 -10.82 -10.22 17.13
N LYS A 61 -11.39 -10.42 15.94
CA LYS A 61 -11.62 -9.40 14.91
C LYS A 61 -10.34 -8.76 14.32
N TYR A 62 -9.20 -9.41 14.42
CA TYR A 62 -8.03 -8.99 13.65
C TYR A 62 -8.16 -9.46 12.20
N ASN A 63 -7.95 -8.55 11.27
CA ASN A 63 -7.78 -8.87 9.86
C ASN A 63 -6.38 -9.45 9.65
N VAL A 64 -6.29 -10.52 8.88
CA VAL A 64 -5.05 -11.24 8.59
C VAL A 64 -4.61 -10.92 7.17
N PHE A 65 -3.37 -10.44 7.03
CA PHE A 65 -2.76 -10.10 5.74
C PHE A 65 -1.44 -10.84 5.60
N VAL A 66 -1.04 -11.05 4.35
CA VAL A 66 0.28 -11.60 3.99
C VAL A 66 0.94 -10.70 2.96
N SER A 67 2.27 -10.62 2.94
CA SER A 67 3.01 -9.91 1.90
C SER A 67 2.74 -10.50 0.53
N VAL A 68 2.60 -9.65 -0.50
CA VAL A 68 2.42 -10.10 -1.89
C VAL A 68 3.68 -10.75 -2.42
N ASN A 69 4.85 -10.26 -2.00
CA ASN A 69 6.15 -10.76 -2.43
C ASN A 69 6.95 -11.35 -1.27
N ALA A 70 7.95 -12.13 -1.59
CA ALA A 70 8.81 -12.76 -0.60
C ALA A 70 9.70 -11.73 0.10
N ILE A 71 9.94 -11.96 1.38
CA ILE A 71 10.85 -11.19 2.22
C ILE A 71 12.22 -11.89 2.26
N ALA A 72 13.30 -11.15 2.21
CA ALA A 72 14.63 -11.70 2.34
C ALA A 72 14.82 -12.38 3.70
N ALA A 73 15.42 -13.55 3.69
CA ALA A 73 15.63 -14.37 4.89
C ALA A 73 16.34 -13.57 6.00
N GLY A 74 15.86 -13.72 7.25
CA GLY A 74 16.41 -13.03 8.41
C GLY A 74 15.94 -11.58 8.59
N ARG A 75 15.22 -11.00 7.63
CA ARG A 75 14.61 -9.67 7.79
C ARG A 75 13.39 -9.74 8.71
N ARG A 76 13.10 -8.63 9.39
CA ARG A 76 12.00 -8.53 10.37
C ARG A 76 10.92 -7.53 9.98
N SER A 77 11.06 -6.91 8.82
CA SER A 77 10.15 -5.88 8.32
C SER A 77 9.79 -6.14 6.85
N ARG A 78 8.78 -5.44 6.38
CA ARG A 78 8.32 -5.46 4.99
C ARG A 78 8.65 -4.11 4.33
N THR A 79 9.88 -3.66 4.49
CA THR A 79 10.40 -2.47 3.80
C THR A 79 10.92 -2.85 2.41
N ARG A 80 11.12 -1.87 1.53
CA ARG A 80 11.61 -2.14 0.17
C ARG A 80 12.95 -2.90 0.17
N ASP A 81 13.87 -2.50 1.03
CA ASP A 81 15.19 -3.15 1.20
C ASP A 81 15.12 -4.56 1.81
N ALA A 82 13.94 -4.96 2.29
CA ALA A 82 13.69 -6.29 2.84
C ALA A 82 13.00 -7.24 1.84
N ILE A 83 12.62 -6.77 0.64
CA ILE A 83 12.08 -7.66 -0.39
C ILE A 83 13.19 -8.61 -0.87
N GLY A 84 12.90 -9.91 -0.88
CA GLY A 84 13.83 -10.94 -1.30
C GLY A 84 13.63 -11.38 -2.75
N ALA A 85 12.36 -11.55 -3.14
CA ALA A 85 12.02 -11.91 -4.51
C ALA A 85 10.62 -11.41 -4.88
N VAL A 86 10.48 -10.96 -6.12
CA VAL A 86 9.17 -10.67 -6.72
C VAL A 86 8.54 -12.00 -7.11
N ARG A 87 7.40 -12.32 -6.48
CA ARG A 87 6.63 -13.54 -6.75
C ARG A 87 5.37 -13.29 -7.55
N HIS A 88 4.84 -12.04 -7.46
CA HIS A 88 3.59 -11.68 -8.11
C HIS A 88 3.62 -10.31 -8.76
N VAL A 89 2.97 -10.21 -9.93
CA VAL A 89 2.31 -9.00 -10.37
C VAL A 89 0.95 -8.96 -9.67
N PHE A 90 0.55 -7.79 -9.19
CA PHE A 90 -0.60 -7.62 -8.31
C PHE A 90 -1.45 -6.42 -8.73
N VAL A 91 -2.77 -6.60 -8.76
CA VAL A 91 -3.75 -5.54 -8.99
C VAL A 91 -4.83 -5.61 -7.92
N ASP A 92 -5.16 -4.47 -7.30
CA ASP A 92 -6.21 -4.32 -6.29
C ASP A 92 -7.41 -3.57 -6.87
N ALA A 93 -8.51 -4.27 -7.07
CA ALA A 93 -9.77 -3.72 -7.52
C ALA A 93 -10.70 -3.48 -6.32
N ASP A 94 -10.60 -2.30 -5.72
CA ASP A 94 -11.37 -1.86 -4.54
C ASP A 94 -12.85 -1.54 -4.83
N SER A 95 -13.24 -1.52 -6.09
CA SER A 95 -14.62 -1.37 -6.57
C SER A 95 -14.77 -2.12 -7.88
N ASP A 96 -15.98 -2.59 -8.13
CA ASP A 96 -16.39 -3.20 -9.40
C ASP A 96 -15.48 -4.35 -9.88
N GLY A 97 -15.13 -5.24 -8.95
CA GLY A 97 -14.18 -6.31 -9.19
C GLY A 97 -14.54 -7.20 -10.37
N ALA A 98 -15.83 -7.48 -10.59
CA ALA A 98 -16.29 -8.28 -11.72
C ALA A 98 -15.96 -7.60 -13.06
N ALA A 99 -16.20 -6.30 -13.19
CA ALA A 99 -15.89 -5.57 -14.41
C ALA A 99 -14.37 -5.44 -14.64
N VAL A 100 -13.57 -5.34 -13.55
CA VAL A 100 -12.11 -5.37 -13.67
C VAL A 100 -11.65 -6.73 -14.20
N LEU A 101 -12.20 -7.82 -13.66
CA LEU A 101 -11.88 -9.18 -14.12
C LEU A 101 -12.23 -9.37 -15.59
N SER A 102 -13.44 -8.97 -16.01
CA SER A 102 -13.85 -9.04 -17.44
C SER A 102 -12.90 -8.25 -18.34
N ARG A 103 -12.50 -7.03 -17.93
CA ARG A 103 -11.50 -6.24 -18.69
C ARG A 103 -10.15 -6.93 -18.81
N VAL A 104 -9.74 -7.69 -17.81
CA VAL A 104 -8.50 -8.50 -17.88
C VAL A 104 -8.68 -9.68 -18.83
N GLU A 105 -9.81 -10.39 -18.75
CA GLU A 105 -10.12 -11.56 -19.57
C GLU A 105 -10.33 -11.22 -21.06
N GLU A 106 -10.73 -9.99 -21.36
CA GLU A 106 -10.90 -9.48 -22.74
C GLU A 106 -9.59 -9.02 -23.39
N ARG A 107 -8.47 -9.04 -22.65
CA ARG A 107 -7.17 -8.55 -23.15
C ARG A 107 -6.29 -9.67 -23.64
N ASP A 108 -5.96 -9.64 -24.93
CA ASP A 108 -5.02 -10.58 -25.55
C ASP A 108 -3.55 -10.35 -25.13
N ASP A 109 -3.22 -9.16 -24.62
CA ASP A 109 -1.88 -8.78 -24.20
C ASP A 109 -1.61 -9.02 -22.71
N LEU A 110 -2.61 -9.54 -21.97
CA LEU A 110 -2.46 -9.94 -20.57
C LEU A 110 -2.67 -11.45 -20.42
N PRO A 111 -1.78 -12.14 -19.70
CA PRO A 111 -1.99 -13.54 -19.39
C PRO A 111 -3.14 -13.73 -18.40
N GLU A 112 -3.70 -14.95 -18.35
CA GLU A 112 -4.70 -15.30 -17.35
C GLU A 112 -4.13 -15.15 -15.92
N PRO A 113 -4.87 -14.52 -14.99
CA PRO A 113 -4.44 -14.45 -13.58
C PRO A 113 -4.23 -15.84 -12.97
N SER A 114 -3.21 -16.00 -12.15
CA SER A 114 -2.99 -17.24 -11.39
C SER A 114 -3.98 -17.39 -10.26
N TYR A 115 -4.38 -16.26 -9.64
CA TYR A 115 -5.35 -16.23 -8.55
C TYR A 115 -6.28 -15.04 -8.69
N VAL A 116 -7.55 -15.24 -8.29
CA VAL A 116 -8.53 -14.18 -8.04
C VAL A 116 -8.96 -14.30 -6.58
N LEU A 117 -8.60 -13.32 -5.76
CA LEU A 117 -8.94 -13.31 -4.33
C LEU A 117 -10.09 -12.33 -4.10
N HIS A 118 -11.19 -12.81 -3.54
CA HIS A 118 -12.36 -12.02 -3.17
C HIS A 118 -12.21 -11.53 -1.74
N SER A 119 -11.77 -10.28 -1.57
CA SER A 119 -11.47 -9.68 -0.27
C SER A 119 -12.71 -9.18 0.47
N SER A 120 -13.78 -8.85 -0.27
CA SER A 120 -15.13 -8.49 0.20
C SER A 120 -16.08 -8.43 -1.02
N PRO A 121 -17.41 -8.27 -0.85
CA PRO A 121 -18.31 -8.12 -1.98
C PRO A 121 -17.84 -7.04 -2.95
N ASN A 122 -17.79 -7.36 -4.25
CA ASN A 122 -17.35 -6.50 -5.36
C ASN A 122 -15.89 -6.00 -5.29
N ARG A 123 -15.04 -6.64 -4.48
CA ARG A 123 -13.62 -6.31 -4.38
C ARG A 123 -12.77 -7.53 -4.59
N ILE A 124 -11.87 -7.46 -5.54
CA ILE A 124 -10.97 -8.55 -5.86
C ILE A 124 -9.52 -8.08 -5.90
N HIS A 125 -8.62 -9.02 -5.64
CA HIS A 125 -7.20 -8.87 -5.92
C HIS A 125 -6.84 -9.88 -6.99
N LEU A 126 -6.16 -9.44 -8.04
CA LEU A 126 -5.67 -10.28 -9.13
C LEU A 126 -4.17 -10.51 -8.94
N PHE A 127 -3.73 -11.74 -9.15
CA PHE A 127 -2.34 -12.13 -9.04
C PHE A 127 -1.89 -12.91 -10.25
N TRP A 128 -0.73 -12.59 -10.75
CA TRP A 128 0.01 -13.41 -11.70
C TRP A 128 1.29 -13.90 -11.02
N ARG A 129 1.50 -15.20 -10.95
CA ARG A 129 2.78 -15.76 -10.48
C ARG A 129 3.87 -15.43 -11.48
N VAL A 130 4.95 -14.83 -11.02
CA VAL A 130 5.99 -14.34 -11.92
C VAL A 130 7.39 -14.78 -11.51
N THR A 131 8.29 -14.68 -12.48
CA THR A 131 9.73 -14.83 -12.30
C THR A 131 10.48 -13.82 -13.17
N GLY A 132 11.74 -13.52 -12.85
CA GLY A 132 12.57 -12.62 -13.67
C GLY A 132 12.23 -11.14 -13.58
N PHE A 133 11.41 -10.71 -12.64
CA PHE A 133 11.11 -9.31 -12.42
C PHE A 133 12.05 -8.69 -11.39
N GLU A 134 12.53 -7.48 -11.71
CA GLU A 134 13.13 -6.56 -10.73
C GLU A 134 12.03 -5.70 -10.07
N ASP A 135 12.29 -5.23 -8.84
CA ASP A 135 11.35 -4.42 -8.05
C ASP A 135 10.80 -3.21 -8.82
N GLN A 136 11.68 -2.48 -9.50
CA GLN A 136 11.27 -1.28 -10.24
C GLN A 136 10.44 -1.63 -11.49
N ALA A 137 10.74 -2.77 -12.14
CA ALA A 137 10.03 -3.20 -13.34
C ALA A 137 8.61 -3.63 -12.97
N VAL A 138 8.44 -4.45 -11.93
CA VAL A 138 7.11 -4.88 -11.49
C VAL A 138 6.25 -3.69 -11.02
N GLU A 139 6.82 -2.72 -10.30
CA GLU A 139 6.06 -1.55 -9.87
C GLU A 139 5.61 -0.67 -11.04
N ARG A 140 6.45 -0.53 -12.07
CA ARG A 140 6.06 0.20 -13.30
C ARG A 140 4.93 -0.52 -14.01
N LEU A 141 5.02 -1.83 -14.14
CA LEU A 141 3.96 -2.63 -14.75
C LEU A 141 2.65 -2.51 -13.93
N GLN A 142 2.72 -2.67 -12.62
CA GLN A 142 1.53 -2.54 -11.75
C GLN A 142 0.90 -1.15 -11.83
N LYS A 143 1.69 -0.08 -11.94
CA LYS A 143 1.17 1.28 -12.18
C LYS A 143 0.50 1.43 -13.53
N GLN A 144 1.08 0.84 -14.57
CA GLN A 144 0.48 0.82 -15.90
C GLN A 144 -0.86 0.07 -15.88
N LEU A 145 -0.88 -1.14 -15.32
CA LEU A 145 -2.09 -1.94 -15.19
C LEU A 145 -3.16 -1.25 -14.35
N ALA A 146 -2.78 -0.65 -13.22
CA ALA A 146 -3.73 0.10 -12.38
C ALA A 146 -4.39 1.26 -13.14
N SER A 147 -3.63 1.98 -13.97
CA SER A 147 -4.17 3.03 -14.83
C SER A 147 -5.08 2.51 -15.93
N GLU A 148 -4.67 1.44 -16.62
CA GLU A 148 -5.41 0.86 -17.75
C GLU A 148 -6.71 0.14 -17.30
N LEU A 149 -6.65 -0.52 -16.16
CA LEU A 149 -7.77 -1.24 -15.56
C LEU A 149 -8.64 -0.36 -14.63
N GLN A 150 -8.25 0.89 -14.43
CA GLN A 150 -8.94 1.84 -13.53
C GLN A 150 -9.05 1.31 -12.08
N THR A 151 -7.95 0.77 -11.56
CA THR A 151 -7.86 0.23 -10.20
C THR A 151 -7.04 1.15 -9.28
N ASP A 152 -6.82 0.75 -8.00
CA ASP A 152 -6.14 1.59 -7.03
C ASP A 152 -4.65 1.80 -7.38
N PRO A 153 -4.23 3.02 -7.76
CA PRO A 153 -2.82 3.31 -8.04
C PRO A 153 -1.93 3.28 -6.79
N ALA A 154 -2.50 3.31 -5.57
CA ALA A 154 -1.74 3.20 -4.34
C ALA A 154 -1.31 1.75 -4.02
N ALA A 155 -1.93 0.76 -4.68
CA ALA A 155 -1.64 -0.65 -4.50
C ALA A 155 -0.49 -1.19 -5.36
N THR A 156 0.39 -0.31 -5.86
CA THR A 156 1.45 -0.68 -6.82
C THR A 156 2.85 -0.93 -6.24
N PRO A 157 3.21 -0.56 -4.99
CA PRO A 157 4.54 -0.85 -4.46
C PRO A 157 4.80 -2.35 -4.29
N VAL A 158 6.04 -2.78 -4.52
CA VAL A 158 6.49 -4.17 -4.31
C VAL A 158 6.28 -4.67 -2.88
N THR A 159 6.16 -3.75 -1.92
CA THR A 159 5.92 -4.02 -0.51
C THR A 159 4.44 -4.22 -0.15
N GLN A 160 3.57 -4.40 -1.11
CA GLN A 160 2.14 -4.59 -0.88
C GLN A 160 1.83 -5.83 -0.03
N ASN A 161 0.67 -5.80 0.62
CA ASN A 161 0.09 -6.96 1.28
C ASN A 161 -1.33 -7.22 0.74
N THR A 162 -1.73 -8.46 0.83
CA THR A 162 -3.07 -8.92 0.51
C THR A 162 -3.69 -9.58 1.72
N ARG A 163 -5.00 -9.77 1.72
CA ARG A 163 -5.67 -10.58 2.75
C ARG A 163 -5.29 -12.04 2.59
N LEU A 164 -5.02 -12.72 3.70
CA LEU A 164 -4.80 -14.16 3.67
C LEU A 164 -6.17 -14.85 3.51
N PRO A 165 -6.37 -15.68 2.46
CA PRO A 165 -7.64 -16.38 2.26
C PRO A 165 -7.94 -17.34 3.41
N GLY A 166 -9.22 -17.65 3.61
CA GLY A 166 -9.70 -18.52 4.68
C GLY A 166 -10.05 -17.78 5.97
N PHE A 167 -9.67 -16.51 6.12
CA PHE A 167 -9.97 -15.68 7.29
C PHE A 167 -11.08 -14.68 7.01
N PHE A 168 -11.77 -14.23 8.04
CA PHE A 168 -12.78 -13.19 7.93
C PHE A 168 -12.16 -11.81 7.83
N ASN A 169 -12.69 -11.02 6.87
CA ASN A 169 -12.47 -9.59 6.77
C ASN A 169 -13.45 -8.85 7.67
N HIS A 170 -12.96 -8.27 8.76
CA HIS A 170 -13.74 -7.52 9.75
C HIS A 170 -13.73 -6.00 9.51
N LYS A 171 -13.41 -5.53 8.29
CA LYS A 171 -13.40 -4.09 7.98
C LYS A 171 -14.80 -3.47 8.01
N ARG A 172 -15.84 -4.26 7.80
CA ARG A 172 -17.25 -3.83 7.78
C ARG A 172 -18.04 -4.51 8.89
N ALA A 173 -19.26 -4.02 9.16
CA ALA A 173 -20.14 -4.57 10.18
C ALA A 173 -20.43 -6.07 9.93
N GLU A 174 -20.66 -6.45 8.69
CA GLU A 174 -20.78 -7.84 8.28
C GLU A 174 -19.39 -8.38 7.87
N PRO A 175 -18.84 -9.34 8.62
CA PRO A 175 -17.59 -9.99 8.26
C PRO A 175 -17.75 -10.79 6.97
N HIS A 176 -16.79 -10.67 6.07
CA HIS A 176 -16.76 -11.41 4.81
C HIS A 176 -15.63 -12.45 4.86
N LEU A 177 -15.94 -13.70 4.55
CA LEU A 177 -14.90 -14.73 4.39
C LEU A 177 -14.09 -14.44 3.12
N VAL A 178 -12.78 -14.27 3.29
CA VAL A 178 -11.89 -14.07 2.14
C VAL A 178 -11.68 -15.39 1.43
N ILE A 179 -12.12 -15.46 0.19
CA ILE A 179 -12.02 -16.66 -0.65
C ILE A 179 -11.07 -16.42 -1.82
N ILE A 180 -10.53 -17.50 -2.38
CA ILE A 180 -9.60 -17.44 -3.49
C ILE A 180 -9.98 -18.46 -4.57
N GLU A 181 -9.96 -18.03 -5.81
CA GLU A 181 -10.04 -18.87 -7.00
C GLU A 181 -8.64 -19.14 -7.52
N TYR A 182 -8.34 -20.41 -7.72
CA TYR A 182 -7.09 -20.86 -8.36
C TYR A 182 -7.37 -21.09 -9.83
N ARG A 183 -6.62 -20.39 -10.69
CA ARG A 183 -6.76 -20.50 -12.15
C ARG A 183 -5.50 -21.09 -12.75
N ASN A 184 -4.61 -20.29 -13.28
CA ASN A 184 -3.40 -20.76 -13.94
C ASN A 184 -2.17 -20.80 -12.98
N VAL A 185 -2.26 -21.59 -11.90
CA VAL A 185 -1.26 -21.62 -10.82
C VAL A 185 0.04 -22.33 -11.16
N HIS A 186 0.06 -23.12 -12.23
CA HIS A 186 1.25 -23.89 -12.63
C HIS A 186 2.21 -23.08 -13.51
N VAL A 187 1.71 -21.98 -14.10
CA VAL A 187 2.51 -21.11 -14.93
C VAL A 187 3.17 -20.01 -14.09
N ARG A 188 4.43 -19.74 -14.43
CA ARG A 188 5.16 -18.56 -13.94
C ARG A 188 5.45 -17.67 -15.12
N TYR A 189 4.86 -16.52 -15.10
CA TYR A 189 5.00 -15.55 -16.19
C TYR A 189 6.30 -14.77 -16.05
N GLU A 190 6.88 -14.42 -17.20
CA GLU A 190 8.05 -13.57 -17.30
C GLU A 190 7.67 -12.15 -17.77
N PRO A 191 8.56 -11.17 -17.69
CA PRO A 191 8.26 -9.80 -18.16
C PRO A 191 7.75 -9.72 -19.61
N ARG A 192 8.19 -10.64 -20.47
CA ARG A 192 7.76 -10.69 -21.89
C ARG A 192 6.31 -11.13 -22.10
N ASP A 193 5.70 -11.78 -21.10
CA ASP A 193 4.33 -12.27 -21.15
C ASP A 193 3.31 -11.16 -20.81
N PHE A 194 3.79 -9.97 -20.45
CA PHE A 194 2.99 -8.79 -20.14
C PHE A 194 3.14 -7.72 -21.21
N PRO A 195 2.18 -6.76 -21.28
CA PRO A 195 2.30 -5.64 -22.20
C PRO A 195 3.64 -4.91 -21.99
N PRO A 196 4.27 -4.45 -23.08
CA PRO A 196 5.50 -3.68 -22.98
C PRO A 196 5.27 -2.47 -22.08
N LEU A 197 6.22 -2.23 -21.18
CA LEU A 197 6.17 -1.02 -20.37
C LEU A 197 6.12 0.17 -21.33
N LYS A 198 5.00 0.87 -21.30
CA LYS A 198 4.90 2.15 -22.02
C LYS A 198 6.11 2.95 -21.58
N ALA A 199 6.93 3.40 -22.55
CA ALA A 199 7.98 4.34 -22.24
C ALA A 199 7.33 5.33 -21.31
N ALA A 200 7.93 5.54 -20.11
CA ALA A 200 7.40 6.53 -19.20
C ALA A 200 7.07 7.69 -20.12
N SER A 201 5.77 7.92 -20.38
CA SER A 201 5.41 9.04 -21.17
C SER A 201 6.09 10.17 -20.43
N SER A 202 7.15 10.61 -20.99
CA SER A 202 7.71 11.92 -20.73
C SER A 202 6.76 12.95 -21.38
N GLN A 203 5.44 12.75 -21.18
CA GLN A 203 4.75 13.92 -20.74
C GLN A 203 5.36 14.14 -19.37
N PRO A 204 6.25 15.10 -19.25
CA PRO A 204 6.33 15.75 -18.00
C PRO A 204 4.84 15.93 -17.69
N GLN A 205 4.27 15.29 -16.63
CA GLN A 205 3.21 15.97 -15.92
C GLN A 205 3.67 17.38 -16.02
N SER A 206 2.94 18.20 -16.80
CA SER A 206 3.40 19.53 -17.07
C SER A 206 3.84 19.98 -15.70
N ILE A 207 5.12 19.84 -15.46
CA ILE A 207 5.77 20.56 -14.41
C ILE A 207 5.44 21.92 -14.94
N LYS A 208 4.29 22.46 -14.43
CA LYS A 208 4.06 23.89 -14.55
C LYS A 208 5.42 24.42 -14.30
N PRO A 209 6.05 25.07 -15.29
CA PRO A 209 7.47 25.39 -15.24
C PRO A 209 7.69 25.80 -13.81
N ARG A 210 8.51 25.04 -13.05
CA ARG A 210 8.79 25.43 -11.67
C ARG A 210 9.23 26.85 -11.85
N GLU A 211 8.35 27.78 -11.43
CA GLU A 211 8.74 29.19 -11.45
C GLU A 211 10.13 29.23 -10.85
N PRO A 212 11.11 29.85 -11.49
CA PRO A 212 12.48 29.84 -11.03
C PRO A 212 12.41 30.04 -9.51
N ARG A 213 12.97 29.11 -8.72
CA ARG A 213 12.91 29.22 -7.26
C ARG A 213 13.46 30.59 -6.95
N ASP A 214 12.59 31.50 -6.59
CA ASP A 214 12.98 32.86 -6.26
C ASP A 214 13.64 32.82 -4.88
N PHE A 215 14.94 32.55 -4.88
CA PHE A 215 15.76 32.51 -3.68
C PHE A 215 15.86 33.90 -3.01
N SER A 216 15.31 34.95 -3.61
CA SER A 216 15.22 36.27 -2.99
C SER A 216 14.12 36.34 -1.90
N LEU A 217 13.14 35.42 -1.93
CA LEU A 217 12.06 35.40 -0.95
C LEU A 217 12.47 34.67 0.33
N PRO A 218 12.03 35.18 1.50
CA PRO A 218 12.18 34.46 2.77
C PRO A 218 11.65 33.03 2.70
N VAL A 219 12.29 32.09 3.39
CA VAL A 219 11.90 30.66 3.37
C VAL A 219 10.44 30.47 3.75
N THR A 220 9.94 31.26 4.71
CA THR A 220 8.53 31.25 5.14
C THR A 220 7.58 31.61 4.01
N GLU A 221 7.90 32.62 3.19
CA GLU A 221 7.08 33.00 2.03
C GLU A 221 7.07 31.92 0.95
N ARG A 222 8.19 31.27 0.75
CA ARG A 222 8.30 30.12 -0.18
C ARG A 222 7.46 28.95 0.33
N ALA A 223 7.50 28.67 1.64
CA ALA A 223 6.66 27.65 2.28
C ALA A 223 5.17 27.97 2.17
N LYS A 224 4.75 29.24 2.36
CA LYS A 224 3.36 29.68 2.17
C LYS A 224 2.89 29.45 0.73
N ARG A 225 3.65 29.86 -0.27
CA ARG A 225 3.31 29.62 -1.69
C ARG A 225 3.19 28.14 -2.00
N TYR A 226 4.10 27.34 -1.45
CA TYR A 226 4.06 25.89 -1.61
C TYR A 226 2.78 25.29 -1.00
N ILE A 227 2.46 25.63 0.25
CA ILE A 227 1.31 25.05 0.96
C ILE A 227 -0.04 25.53 0.40
N ALA A 228 -0.07 26.72 -0.22
CA ALA A 228 -1.25 27.22 -0.92
C ALA A 228 -1.69 26.28 -2.06
N SER A 229 -0.73 25.60 -2.73
CA SER A 229 -1.00 24.65 -3.79
C SER A 229 -1.35 23.24 -3.28
N VAL A 230 -1.16 22.95 -1.99
CA VAL A 230 -1.44 21.65 -1.39
C VAL A 230 -2.95 21.51 -1.09
N PRO A 231 -3.62 20.44 -1.57
CA PRO A 231 -5.02 20.18 -1.25
C PRO A 231 -5.27 20.14 0.26
N PRO A 232 -6.46 20.52 0.74
CA PRO A 232 -6.83 20.43 2.15
C PRO A 232 -6.97 18.96 2.60
N ALA A 233 -6.81 18.71 3.89
CA ALA A 233 -7.16 17.43 4.48
C ALA A 233 -8.67 17.29 4.67
N ILE A 234 -9.22 16.13 4.33
CA ILE A 234 -10.65 15.81 4.49
C ILE A 234 -10.78 14.59 5.38
N ALA A 235 -11.63 14.66 6.40
CA ALA A 235 -11.92 13.54 7.29
C ALA A 235 -12.45 12.33 6.47
N GLY A 236 -11.99 11.13 6.82
CA GLY A 236 -12.36 9.92 6.08
C GLY A 236 -11.56 9.66 4.79
N GLN A 237 -10.78 10.63 4.31
CA GLN A 237 -9.93 10.52 3.11
C GLN A 237 -8.42 10.55 3.45
N HIS A 238 -8.02 9.84 4.49
CA HIS A 238 -6.63 9.84 5.00
C HIS A 238 -6.10 11.21 5.44
N GLY A 239 -6.98 12.11 5.88
CA GLY A 239 -6.63 13.47 6.27
C GLY A 239 -5.51 13.54 7.30
N ASP A 240 -5.43 12.59 8.27
CA ASP A 240 -4.36 12.50 9.26
C ASP A 240 -2.98 12.30 8.63
N VAL A 241 -2.85 11.32 7.74
CA VAL A 241 -1.59 11.02 7.04
C VAL A 241 -1.21 12.16 6.10
N HIS A 242 -2.20 12.78 5.45
CA HIS A 242 -1.97 13.92 4.58
C HIS A 242 -1.43 15.11 5.36
N THR A 243 -2.06 15.48 6.48
CA THR A 243 -1.61 16.55 7.37
C THR A 243 -0.20 16.28 7.90
N PHE A 244 0.09 15.04 8.34
CA PHE A 244 1.44 14.67 8.77
C PHE A 244 2.50 14.88 7.69
N ARG A 245 2.20 14.53 6.43
CA ARG A 245 3.11 14.77 5.29
C ARG A 245 3.33 16.25 5.05
N VAL A 246 2.30 17.07 5.19
CA VAL A 246 2.40 18.53 5.09
C VAL A 246 3.33 19.06 6.19
N CYS A 247 3.14 18.61 7.44
CA CYS A 247 4.03 18.96 8.55
C CYS A 247 5.49 18.57 8.27
N CYS A 248 5.74 17.35 7.75
CA CYS A 248 7.11 16.92 7.40
C CYS A 248 7.78 17.86 6.38
N ARG A 249 7.03 18.39 5.42
CA ARG A 249 7.57 19.32 4.42
C ARG A 249 7.89 20.68 5.00
N LEU A 250 7.09 21.16 5.96
CA LEU A 250 7.37 22.44 6.64
C LEU A 250 8.56 22.32 7.58
N THR A 251 8.55 21.37 8.52
CA THR A 251 9.58 21.24 9.55
C THR A 251 10.91 20.73 9.00
N ARG A 252 10.88 19.76 8.10
CA ARG A 252 12.10 19.16 7.55
C ARG A 252 12.43 19.69 6.14
N GLY A 253 11.47 19.68 5.22
CA GLY A 253 11.70 20.13 3.84
C GLY A 253 12.14 21.58 3.75
N PHE A 254 11.41 22.50 4.37
CA PHE A 254 11.74 23.92 4.46
C PHE A 254 12.56 24.29 5.69
N ALA A 255 12.84 23.32 6.59
CA ALA A 255 13.58 23.49 7.83
C ALA A 255 13.05 24.67 8.69
N LEU A 256 11.73 24.87 8.71
CA LEU A 256 11.09 25.87 9.55
C LEU A 256 11.10 25.42 11.01
N ASP A 257 11.27 26.38 11.93
CA ASP A 257 11.00 26.14 13.35
C ASP A 257 9.50 25.94 13.62
N ASP A 258 9.15 25.55 14.83
CA ASP A 258 7.78 25.19 15.20
C ASP A 258 6.81 26.37 15.07
N GLU A 259 7.23 27.60 15.40
CA GLU A 259 6.43 28.81 15.33
C GLU A 259 6.15 29.19 13.86
N GLN A 260 7.19 29.23 13.05
CA GLN A 260 7.09 29.50 11.61
C GLN A 260 6.24 28.44 10.90
N ALA A 261 6.48 27.16 11.22
CA ALA A 261 5.74 26.05 10.62
C ALA A 261 4.26 26.09 11.00
N LEU A 262 3.94 26.37 12.27
CA LEU A 262 2.56 26.51 12.74
C LEU A 262 1.85 27.68 12.05
N HIS A 263 2.50 28.84 11.98
CA HIS A 263 1.94 30.01 11.32
C HIS A 263 1.54 29.73 9.86
N VAL A 264 2.44 29.09 9.12
CA VAL A 264 2.17 28.69 7.72
C VAL A 264 1.06 27.62 7.65
N LEU A 265 1.06 26.67 8.58
CA LEU A 265 0.12 25.55 8.60
C LEU A 265 -1.32 25.99 8.93
N LEU A 266 -1.51 27.02 9.76
CA LEU A 266 -2.83 27.54 10.11
C LEU A 266 -3.58 28.10 8.90
N GLU A 267 -2.90 28.76 7.97
CA GLU A 267 -3.52 29.24 6.72
C GLU A 267 -4.05 28.08 5.87
N TRP A 268 -3.30 26.98 5.80
CA TRP A 268 -3.74 25.79 5.09
C TRP A 268 -4.87 25.05 5.84
N ASN A 269 -4.77 24.97 7.15
CA ASN A 269 -5.73 24.29 8.01
C ASN A 269 -7.15 24.88 7.92
N ALA A 270 -7.27 26.18 7.68
CA ALA A 270 -8.56 26.83 7.48
C ALA A 270 -9.36 26.22 6.32
N ARG A 271 -8.71 25.52 5.37
CA ARG A 271 -9.35 24.84 4.25
C ARG A 271 -9.66 23.36 4.54
N CYS A 272 -9.14 22.80 5.65
CA CYS A 272 -9.37 21.39 6.03
C CYS A 272 -10.80 21.15 6.52
N GLN A 273 -11.30 19.92 6.38
CA GLN A 273 -12.66 19.53 6.71
C GLN A 273 -12.70 18.28 7.59
N PRO A 274 -12.98 18.43 8.90
CA PRO A 274 -12.95 19.67 9.67
C PRO A 274 -11.51 20.20 9.86
N PRO A 275 -11.34 21.50 10.20
CA PRO A 275 -10.04 22.01 10.61
C PRO A 275 -9.55 21.33 11.89
N TRP A 276 -8.24 21.12 11.98
CA TRP A 276 -7.57 20.63 13.18
C TRP A 276 -7.49 21.74 14.24
N SER A 277 -7.50 21.36 15.50
CA SER A 277 -7.15 22.29 16.58
C SER A 277 -5.64 22.61 16.54
N GLU A 278 -5.27 23.75 17.09
CA GLU A 278 -3.87 24.18 17.16
C GLU A 278 -2.99 23.19 17.94
N ALA A 279 -3.53 22.62 19.03
CA ALA A 279 -2.83 21.60 19.81
C ALA A 279 -2.53 20.32 18.99
N GLU A 280 -3.49 19.87 18.16
CA GLU A 280 -3.29 18.72 17.26
C GLU A 280 -2.24 19.03 16.18
N LEU A 281 -2.24 20.26 15.66
CA LEU A 281 -1.25 20.67 14.66
C LEU A 281 0.15 20.72 15.26
N LEU A 282 0.32 21.25 16.46
CA LEU A 282 1.59 21.26 17.19
C LEU A 282 2.12 19.83 17.46
N ASP A 283 1.25 18.92 17.93
CA ASP A 283 1.65 17.52 18.10
C ASP A 283 2.13 16.90 16.78
N LYS A 284 1.42 17.17 15.68
CA LYS A 284 1.81 16.68 14.35
C LYS A 284 3.13 17.29 13.87
N LEU A 285 3.39 18.56 14.11
CA LEU A 285 4.67 19.23 13.78
C LEU A 285 5.83 18.61 14.58
N HIS A 286 5.70 18.44 15.90
CA HIS A 286 6.71 17.80 16.73
C HIS A 286 7.00 16.35 16.28
N ARG A 287 5.94 15.59 15.96
CA ARG A 287 6.09 14.23 15.44
C ARG A 287 6.75 14.23 14.04
N ALA A 288 6.42 15.20 13.19
CA ALA A 288 7.02 15.32 11.87
C ALA A 288 8.51 15.68 11.94
N ALA A 289 8.90 16.57 12.84
CA ALA A 289 10.30 16.91 13.08
C ALA A 289 11.10 15.68 13.54
N ARG A 290 10.52 14.87 14.45
CA ARG A 290 11.18 13.71 15.07
C ARG A 290 11.18 12.46 14.19
N TYR A 291 10.08 12.15 13.50
CA TYR A 291 9.87 10.88 12.79
C TYR A 291 9.72 11.02 11.29
N GLY A 292 9.71 12.26 10.77
CA GLY A 292 9.62 12.52 9.34
C GLY A 292 10.84 11.98 8.59
N ARG A 293 10.62 11.54 7.35
CA ARG A 293 11.68 11.01 6.47
C ARG A 293 12.11 11.99 5.38
N GLU A 294 11.49 13.16 5.33
CA GLU A 294 11.87 14.22 4.40
C GLU A 294 13.32 14.67 4.70
N PRO A 295 14.18 14.85 3.69
CA PRO A 295 15.51 15.40 3.92
C PRO A 295 15.44 16.81 4.52
N ILE A 296 16.24 17.08 5.56
CA ILE A 296 16.29 18.41 6.18
C ILE A 296 16.82 19.40 5.15
N GLY A 297 16.09 20.49 4.92
CA GLY A 297 16.44 21.50 3.91
C GLY A 297 16.24 21.07 2.46
N GLY A 298 15.62 19.90 2.21
CA GLY A 298 15.43 19.39 0.83
C GLY A 298 14.54 20.27 -0.07
N LEU A 299 13.85 21.28 0.49
CA LEU A 299 13.03 22.25 -0.24
C LEU A 299 13.57 23.70 -0.13
N LEU A 300 14.75 23.89 0.49
CA LEU A 300 15.43 25.21 0.55
C LEU A 300 15.97 25.65 -0.80
#